data_9ced4f61a1400a9bab7ebdc38460ff6e
#
_entry.id   9ced4f61a1400a9bab7ebdc38460ff6e
#
_cell.length_a   1.000
_cell.length_b   1.000
_cell.length_c   1.000
_cell.angle_alpha   90.00
_cell.angle_beta   90.00
_cell.angle_gamma   90.00
#
_symmetry.space_group_name_H-M   'P 1'
#
loop_
_entity.id
_entity.type
_entity.pdbx_description
1 polymer ?
#
loop_
_entity_poly.entity_id
_entity_poly.type
_entity_poly.pdbx_seq_one_letter_code
_entity_poly.pdbx_strand_id
1 'polypeptide(L)'
;MDKTTGLLARLEYPGRLIAMGLASAGARAVIVYAITGRSPSSQARKLVLRDRGIWVQPTDEDVLKKGNVDLLVYPALLFGQEGIAVSNGKQTADIREGLASGAGPVPVLAKALAAWDFEPDAPIFTPRISGCFVRGSAGLSLVRRGESGETLRSYFEVPLREGEGRLVSTYEGPNREPLPCFEGEPRRMALAGTTPRETAEAVYRALAPAAPDKDFRVAVACVSASLSRPDDLEVYIINRTERT
;
A
#
# COMPACT_ATOMS: atom_id res chain seq x y z
N MET A 1 12.79 -2.45 -21.52
CA MET A 1 11.84 -2.93 -20.49
C MET A 1 11.91 -1.91 -19.36
N ASP A 2 10.82 -1.22 -19.09
CA ASP A 2 10.75 -0.17 -18.07
C ASP A 2 11.09 -0.77 -16.69
N LYS A 3 11.94 -0.08 -15.91
CA LYS A 3 12.39 -0.57 -14.60
C LYS A 3 11.25 -0.73 -13.57
N THR A 4 10.12 -0.04 -13.75
CA THR A 4 8.90 -0.19 -12.95
C THR A 4 8.26 -1.54 -13.18
N THR A 5 8.15 -1.95 -14.45
CA THR A 5 7.51 -3.21 -14.84
C THR A 5 8.33 -4.43 -14.42
N GLY A 6 9.66 -4.31 -14.36
CA GLY A 6 10.55 -5.44 -14.07
C GLY A 6 10.44 -5.99 -12.64
N LEU A 7 10.22 -5.14 -11.63
CA LEU A 7 10.04 -5.59 -10.24
C LEU A 7 8.66 -6.20 -10.03
N LEU A 8 7.59 -5.44 -10.37
CA LEU A 8 6.21 -5.85 -10.12
C LEU A 8 5.82 -7.10 -10.91
N ALA A 9 6.31 -7.24 -12.14
CA ALA A 9 6.06 -8.42 -12.98
C ALA A 9 6.67 -9.73 -12.42
N ARG A 10 7.59 -9.64 -11.45
CA ARG A 10 8.18 -10.81 -10.77
C ARG A 10 7.41 -11.21 -9.51
N LEU A 11 6.49 -10.37 -9.03
CA LEU A 11 5.67 -10.66 -7.86
C LEU A 11 4.46 -11.48 -8.30
N GLU A 12 4.49 -12.80 -8.09
CA GLU A 12 3.38 -13.67 -8.46
C GLU A 12 2.09 -13.31 -7.69
N TYR A 13 2.23 -13.02 -6.39
CA TYR A 13 1.13 -12.61 -5.53
C TYR A 13 1.59 -11.69 -4.42
N PRO A 14 1.61 -10.36 -4.61
CA PRO A 14 2.06 -9.41 -3.59
C PRO A 14 1.04 -9.17 -2.45
N GLY A 15 -0.20 -9.62 -2.57
CA GLY A 15 -1.28 -9.34 -1.62
C GLY A 15 -1.68 -7.87 -1.63
N ARG A 16 -1.17 -7.08 -0.70
CA ARG A 16 -1.21 -5.61 -0.71
C ARG A 16 0.20 -5.08 -0.94
N LEU A 17 0.30 -3.97 -1.61
CA LEU A 17 1.57 -3.26 -1.76
C LEU A 17 1.41 -1.77 -1.52
N ILE A 18 2.44 -1.16 -1.00
CA ILE A 18 2.59 0.29 -0.86
C ILE A 18 3.89 0.69 -1.54
N ALA A 19 3.82 1.68 -2.42
CA ALA A 19 5.00 2.32 -2.96
C ALA A 19 4.94 3.82 -2.69
N MET A 20 6.07 4.39 -2.29
CA MET A 20 6.18 5.82 -2.01
C MET A 20 7.46 6.36 -2.62
N GLY A 21 7.41 7.59 -3.14
CA GLY A 21 8.57 8.24 -3.74
C GLY A 21 8.22 9.59 -4.36
N LEU A 22 8.99 10.00 -5.37
CA LEU A 22 8.83 11.27 -6.04
C LEU A 22 8.51 11.06 -7.53
N ALA A 23 7.56 11.82 -8.05
CA ALA A 23 7.19 11.78 -9.47
C ALA A 23 8.37 12.13 -10.39
N SER A 24 8.28 11.71 -11.66
CA SER A 24 9.32 11.97 -12.66
C SER A 24 9.51 13.48 -12.95
N ALA A 25 8.52 14.32 -12.64
CA ALA A 25 8.63 15.77 -12.73
C ALA A 25 9.13 16.45 -11.43
N GLY A 26 9.51 15.68 -10.41
CA GLY A 26 10.22 16.15 -9.21
C GLY A 26 9.43 16.99 -8.20
N ALA A 27 8.23 17.45 -8.52
CA ALA A 27 7.50 18.42 -7.70
C ALA A 27 6.47 17.81 -6.73
N ARG A 28 6.16 16.53 -6.88
CA ARG A 28 5.08 15.89 -6.12
C ARG A 28 5.49 14.53 -5.57
N ALA A 29 5.20 14.30 -4.30
CA ALA A 29 5.28 12.98 -3.71
C ALA A 29 4.20 12.07 -4.32
N VAL A 30 4.53 10.81 -4.53
CA VAL A 30 3.63 9.78 -5.06
C VAL A 30 3.47 8.68 -4.05
N ILE A 31 2.22 8.34 -3.74
CA ILE A 31 1.85 7.22 -2.88
C ILE A 31 0.95 6.30 -3.69
N VAL A 32 1.38 5.05 -3.87
CA VAL A 32 0.61 4.00 -4.52
C VAL A 32 0.17 2.97 -3.49
N TYR A 33 -1.09 2.59 -3.55
CA TYR A 33 -1.64 1.46 -2.83
C TYR A 33 -2.29 0.50 -3.82
N ALA A 34 -1.93 -0.79 -3.77
CA ALA A 34 -2.59 -1.77 -4.63
C ALA A 34 -3.03 -3.01 -3.85
N ILE A 35 -4.07 -3.63 -4.35
CA ILE A 35 -4.69 -4.84 -3.82
C ILE A 35 -4.65 -5.92 -4.90
N THR A 36 -4.18 -7.11 -4.51
CA THR A 36 -4.40 -8.36 -5.22
C THR A 36 -5.17 -9.33 -4.33
N GLY A 37 -5.90 -10.29 -4.91
CA GLY A 37 -6.71 -11.25 -4.18
C GLY A 37 -6.70 -12.61 -4.84
N ARG A 38 -6.52 -13.70 -4.05
CA ARG A 38 -6.57 -15.10 -4.54
C ARG A 38 -7.93 -15.74 -4.35
N SER A 39 -8.57 -15.48 -3.20
CA SER A 39 -9.89 -16.04 -2.89
C SER A 39 -11.01 -15.17 -3.47
N PRO A 40 -12.21 -15.72 -3.69
CA PRO A 40 -13.36 -14.93 -4.13
C PRO A 40 -13.64 -13.73 -3.24
N SER A 41 -13.57 -13.89 -1.91
CA SER A 41 -13.77 -12.79 -0.95
C SER A 41 -12.67 -11.73 -1.05
N SER A 42 -11.42 -12.12 -1.28
CA SER A 42 -10.32 -11.17 -1.46
C SER A 42 -10.38 -10.42 -2.80
N GLN A 43 -11.00 -11.02 -3.82
CA GLN A 43 -11.24 -10.39 -5.12
C GLN A 43 -12.48 -9.49 -5.14
N ALA A 44 -13.47 -9.75 -4.27
CA ALA A 44 -14.69 -8.97 -4.16
C ALA A 44 -14.49 -7.70 -3.32
N ARG A 45 -13.45 -6.94 -3.64
CA ARG A 45 -13.10 -5.66 -2.99
C ARG A 45 -12.91 -4.57 -4.03
N LYS A 46 -13.10 -3.33 -3.59
CA LYS A 46 -12.82 -2.12 -4.38
C LYS A 46 -12.24 -1.02 -3.49
N LEU A 47 -11.61 -0.05 -4.12
CA LEU A 47 -11.17 1.19 -3.48
C LEU A 47 -12.16 2.30 -3.77
N VAL A 48 -12.57 3.03 -2.73
CA VAL A 48 -13.53 4.12 -2.84
C VAL A 48 -12.96 5.36 -2.17
N LEU A 49 -12.90 6.47 -2.92
CA LEU A 49 -12.60 7.78 -2.37
C LEU A 49 -13.85 8.30 -1.66
N ARG A 50 -13.76 8.53 -0.36
CA ARG A 50 -14.82 9.14 0.44
C ARG A 50 -14.23 9.91 1.62
N ASP A 51 -14.90 10.96 2.07
CA ASP A 51 -14.42 11.83 3.13
C ASP A 51 -13.01 12.33 2.81
N ARG A 52 -12.10 12.19 3.73
CA ARG A 52 -10.69 12.54 3.53
C ARG A 52 -9.84 11.27 3.48
N GLY A 53 -10.18 10.32 2.61
CA GLY A 53 -9.42 9.08 2.51
C GLY A 53 -9.86 8.15 1.39
N ILE A 54 -9.11 7.08 1.20
CA ILE A 54 -9.41 5.98 0.30
C ILE A 54 -9.67 4.74 1.15
N TRP A 55 -10.82 4.13 0.95
CA TRP A 55 -11.29 3.00 1.74
C TRP A 55 -11.34 1.73 0.91
N VAL A 56 -10.92 0.63 1.51
CA VAL A 56 -11.23 -0.71 1.00
C VAL A 56 -12.66 -1.04 1.40
N GLN A 57 -13.46 -1.44 0.43
CA GLN A 57 -14.85 -1.84 0.62
C GLN A 57 -15.14 -3.12 -0.18
N PRO A 58 -16.09 -3.96 0.22
CA PRO A 58 -16.57 -5.05 -0.59
C PRO A 58 -17.32 -4.52 -1.81
N THR A 59 -17.33 -5.30 -2.88
CA THR A 59 -18.15 -5.01 -4.07
C THR A 59 -19.60 -5.45 -3.88
N ASP A 60 -19.83 -6.35 -2.90
CA ASP A 60 -21.13 -6.91 -2.57
C ASP A 60 -21.24 -7.06 -1.04
N GLU A 61 -22.39 -6.69 -0.47
CA GLU A 61 -22.68 -6.81 0.97
C GLU A 61 -22.73 -8.26 1.44
N ASP A 62 -23.08 -9.22 0.60
CA ASP A 62 -23.10 -10.64 0.96
C ASP A 62 -21.70 -11.21 1.23
N VAL A 63 -20.66 -10.58 0.70
CA VAL A 63 -19.26 -10.91 1.01
C VAL A 63 -18.92 -10.55 2.46
N LEU A 64 -19.50 -9.48 3.00
CA LEU A 64 -19.31 -9.08 4.39
C LEU A 64 -19.87 -10.13 5.38
N LYS A 65 -20.96 -10.80 5.02
CA LYS A 65 -21.59 -11.80 5.87
C LYS A 65 -20.77 -13.09 6.02
N LYS A 66 -19.84 -13.34 5.09
CA LYS A 66 -19.05 -14.57 5.01
C LYS A 66 -17.60 -14.41 5.46
N GLY A 67 -17.15 -13.19 5.77
CA GLY A 67 -15.75 -12.88 6.06
C GLY A 67 -15.54 -12.09 7.35
N ASN A 68 -14.30 -11.93 7.76
CA ASN A 68 -13.94 -11.02 8.83
C ASN A 68 -14.04 -9.57 8.30
N VAL A 69 -15.07 -8.84 8.73
CA VAL A 69 -15.35 -7.46 8.30
C VAL A 69 -14.13 -6.54 8.52
N ASP A 70 -13.37 -6.77 9.58
CA ASP A 70 -12.21 -5.97 9.93
C ASP A 70 -11.05 -6.08 8.94
N LEU A 71 -10.98 -7.21 8.23
CA LEU A 71 -10.00 -7.43 7.16
C LEU A 71 -10.52 -6.99 5.78
N LEU A 72 -11.83 -6.75 5.68
CA LEU A 72 -12.48 -6.40 4.41
C LEU A 72 -12.80 -4.92 4.27
N VAL A 73 -13.01 -4.20 5.40
CA VAL A 73 -13.37 -2.76 5.40
C VAL A 73 -12.42 -1.99 6.31
N TYR A 74 -11.56 -1.17 5.71
CA TYR A 74 -10.62 -0.34 6.43
C TYR A 74 -10.17 0.86 5.59
N PRO A 75 -9.69 1.94 6.23
CA PRO A 75 -9.07 3.04 5.50
C PRO A 75 -7.69 2.60 4.98
N ALA A 76 -7.53 2.51 3.66
CA ALA A 76 -6.23 2.25 3.05
C ALA A 76 -5.34 3.50 3.08
N LEU A 77 -5.92 4.67 2.79
CA LEU A 77 -5.25 5.96 2.93
C LEU A 77 -6.16 6.91 3.69
N LEU A 78 -5.55 7.74 4.55
CA LEU A 78 -6.20 8.86 5.21
C LEU A 78 -5.40 10.14 4.99
N PHE A 79 -6.11 11.20 4.60
CA PHE A 79 -5.54 12.51 4.33
C PHE A 79 -5.68 13.42 5.55
N GLY A 80 -4.58 13.98 6.01
CA GLY A 80 -4.51 14.99 7.07
C GLY A 80 -4.03 16.32 6.51
N GLN A 81 -4.10 17.38 7.32
CA GLN A 81 -3.51 18.68 6.96
C GLN A 81 -1.98 18.59 6.88
N GLU A 82 -1.37 17.78 7.74
CA GLU A 82 0.09 17.64 7.85
C GLU A 82 0.67 16.56 6.92
N GLY A 83 -0.17 15.75 6.26
CA GLY A 83 0.32 14.67 5.41
C GLY A 83 -0.69 13.56 5.12
N ILE A 84 -0.16 12.42 4.70
CA ILE A 84 -0.93 11.24 4.26
C ILE A 84 -0.44 10.02 5.03
N ALA A 85 -1.39 9.25 5.58
CA ALA A 85 -1.15 7.92 6.14
C ALA A 85 -1.63 6.85 5.16
N VAL A 86 -0.92 5.73 5.06
CA VAL A 86 -1.28 4.58 4.21
C VAL A 86 -0.97 3.28 4.93
N SER A 87 -1.88 2.30 4.86
CA SER A 87 -1.59 0.95 5.34
C SER A 87 -2.55 -0.11 4.79
N ASN A 88 -2.26 -1.39 5.10
CA ASN A 88 -3.11 -2.51 4.73
C ASN A 88 -4.16 -2.88 5.80
N GLY A 89 -4.48 -1.98 6.72
CA GLY A 89 -5.43 -2.27 7.81
C GLY A 89 -5.83 -1.04 8.64
N LYS A 90 -6.46 -1.29 9.78
CA LYS A 90 -7.01 -0.25 10.66
C LYS A 90 -5.96 0.69 11.28
N GLN A 91 -4.70 0.27 11.35
CA GLN A 91 -3.60 1.09 11.86
C GLN A 91 -3.38 2.39 11.07
N THR A 92 -4.01 2.55 9.91
CA THR A 92 -3.98 3.81 9.16
C THR A 92 -4.50 4.99 9.98
N ALA A 93 -5.49 4.75 10.86
CA ALA A 93 -6.05 5.81 11.71
C ALA A 93 -5.03 6.33 12.73
N ASP A 94 -4.32 5.44 13.41
CA ASP A 94 -3.31 5.81 14.42
C ASP A 94 -2.12 6.52 13.77
N ILE A 95 -1.72 6.10 12.57
CA ILE A 95 -0.68 6.80 11.80
C ILE A 95 -1.16 8.21 11.45
N ARG A 96 -2.40 8.35 10.98
CA ARG A 96 -2.96 9.66 10.62
C ARG A 96 -3.02 10.60 11.81
N GLU A 97 -3.37 10.13 13.01
CA GLU A 97 -3.32 10.93 14.24
C GLU A 97 -1.89 11.38 14.56
N GLY A 98 -0.93 10.48 14.38
CA GLY A 98 0.49 10.76 14.59
C GLY A 98 1.08 11.85 13.69
N LEU A 99 0.50 12.14 12.51
CA LEU A 99 0.99 13.16 11.58
C LEU A 99 1.04 14.57 12.19
N ALA A 100 0.13 14.87 13.12
CA ALA A 100 0.06 16.17 13.79
C ALA A 100 1.15 16.39 14.86
N SER A 101 1.94 15.37 15.18
CA SER A 101 2.96 15.42 16.26
C SER A 101 4.15 16.34 15.99
N GLY A 102 4.31 16.82 14.77
CA GLY A 102 5.49 17.59 14.36
C GLY A 102 6.74 16.76 14.09
N ALA A 103 6.68 15.44 14.26
CA ALA A 103 7.79 14.53 14.01
C ALA A 103 7.91 14.14 12.52
N GLY A 104 9.08 13.63 12.14
CA GLY A 104 9.30 13.04 10.82
C GLY A 104 8.61 11.67 10.66
N PRO A 105 8.64 11.08 9.46
CA PRO A 105 7.87 9.88 9.14
C PRO A 105 8.23 8.67 9.99
N VAL A 106 9.50 8.41 10.24
CA VAL A 106 9.94 7.24 11.02
C VAL A 106 9.47 7.31 12.48
N PRO A 107 9.68 8.41 13.24
CA PRO A 107 9.12 8.55 14.58
C PRO A 107 7.59 8.46 14.63
N VAL A 108 6.87 9.02 13.63
CA VAL A 108 5.41 8.89 13.53
C VAL A 108 5.00 7.44 13.43
N LEU A 109 5.59 6.67 12.48
CA LEU A 109 5.30 5.26 12.29
C LEU A 109 5.67 4.43 13.53
N ALA A 110 6.83 4.67 14.12
CA ALA A 110 7.29 3.93 15.30
C ALA A 110 6.34 4.10 16.49
N LYS A 111 5.87 5.32 16.74
CA LYS A 111 4.91 5.61 17.82
C LYS A 111 3.53 5.01 17.52
N ALA A 112 2.99 5.23 16.32
CA ALA A 112 1.67 4.77 15.94
C ALA A 112 1.55 3.24 15.92
N LEU A 113 2.63 2.54 15.55
CA LEU A 113 2.64 1.09 15.41
C LEU A 113 3.20 0.33 16.62
N ALA A 114 3.52 1.01 17.71
CA ALA A 114 4.14 0.40 18.88
C ALA A 114 3.30 -0.74 19.50
N ALA A 115 1.97 -0.60 19.48
CA ALA A 115 1.03 -1.57 20.03
C ALA A 115 0.42 -2.52 18.98
N TRP A 116 0.80 -2.38 17.69
CA TRP A 116 0.28 -3.22 16.62
C TRP A 116 1.17 -4.46 16.40
N ASP A 117 0.55 -5.63 16.36
CA ASP A 117 1.17 -6.87 15.91
C ASP A 117 0.81 -7.16 14.45
N PHE A 118 1.43 -8.19 13.86
CA PHE A 118 1.01 -8.76 12.58
C PHE A 118 -0.47 -9.21 12.62
N GLU A 119 -1.09 -9.51 11.47
CA GLU A 119 -2.50 -9.92 11.45
C GLU A 119 -2.67 -11.32 12.08
N PRO A 120 -3.73 -11.54 12.89
CA PRO A 120 -3.96 -12.83 13.57
C PRO A 120 -4.66 -13.85 12.66
N ASP A 121 -4.21 -13.94 11.41
CA ASP A 121 -4.79 -14.78 10.35
C ASP A 121 -3.96 -16.06 10.11
N ALA A 122 -3.80 -16.87 11.19
CA ALA A 122 -3.10 -18.14 11.07
C ALA A 122 -3.62 -18.99 9.89
N PRO A 123 -2.77 -19.74 9.18
CA PRO A 123 -1.32 -19.92 9.42
C PRO A 123 -0.42 -18.87 8.77
N ILE A 124 -0.98 -17.87 8.07
CA ILE A 124 -0.24 -16.92 7.23
C ILE A 124 0.42 -15.85 8.08
N PHE A 125 -0.29 -15.31 9.10
CA PHE A 125 0.18 -14.19 9.93
C PHE A 125 0.61 -13.00 9.08
N THR A 126 -0.32 -12.51 8.25
CA THR A 126 -0.08 -11.45 7.26
C THR A 126 0.63 -10.24 7.88
N PRO A 127 1.74 -9.80 7.29
CA PRO A 127 2.43 -8.61 7.75
C PRO A 127 1.56 -7.35 7.64
N ARG A 128 1.71 -6.42 8.58
CA ARG A 128 1.21 -5.06 8.41
C ARG A 128 2.25 -4.22 7.71
N ILE A 129 1.90 -3.74 6.55
CA ILE A 129 2.68 -2.76 5.80
C ILE A 129 2.05 -1.39 5.96
N SER A 130 2.87 -0.38 6.19
CA SER A 130 2.38 0.98 6.39
C SER A 130 3.36 2.00 5.86
N GLY A 131 2.89 3.24 5.70
CA GLY A 131 3.72 4.36 5.37
C GLY A 131 3.06 5.68 5.72
N CYS A 132 3.84 6.74 5.72
CA CYS A 132 3.32 8.09 5.77
C CYS A 132 4.19 9.07 4.98
N PHE A 133 3.53 10.09 4.46
CA PHE A 133 4.15 11.29 3.92
C PHE A 133 3.79 12.44 4.83
N VAL A 134 4.78 13.11 5.38
CA VAL A 134 4.60 14.21 6.33
C VAL A 134 5.76 15.21 6.18
N ARG A 135 5.43 16.50 6.12
CA ARG A 135 6.42 17.60 6.08
C ARG A 135 7.48 17.43 4.97
N GLY A 136 7.04 17.04 3.76
CA GLY A 136 7.94 16.86 2.62
C GLY A 136 8.86 15.62 2.72
N SER A 137 8.62 14.74 3.67
CA SER A 137 9.39 13.49 3.89
C SER A 137 8.47 12.28 3.88
N ALA A 138 8.99 11.11 3.53
CA ALA A 138 8.24 9.88 3.46
C ALA A 138 8.92 8.74 4.21
N GLY A 139 8.11 7.83 4.77
CA GLY A 139 8.59 6.63 5.44
C GLY A 139 7.70 5.44 5.19
N LEU A 140 8.28 4.26 5.28
CA LEU A 140 7.61 2.97 5.19
C LEU A 140 7.88 2.14 6.44
N SER A 141 7.00 1.20 6.74
CA SER A 141 7.18 0.27 7.84
C SER A 141 6.66 -1.12 7.52
N LEU A 142 7.23 -2.08 8.23
CA LEU A 142 6.87 -3.49 8.18
C LEU A 142 6.75 -4.00 9.62
N VAL A 143 5.58 -4.56 9.98
CA VAL A 143 5.34 -5.27 11.24
C VAL A 143 5.00 -6.71 10.87
N ARG A 144 5.85 -7.66 11.25
CA ARG A 144 5.71 -9.07 10.86
C ARG A 144 5.99 -10.02 12.02
N ARG A 145 5.58 -11.26 11.84
CA ARG A 145 5.92 -12.34 12.76
C ARG A 145 7.39 -12.74 12.58
N GLY A 146 8.12 -12.88 13.66
CA GLY A 146 9.45 -13.48 13.70
C GLY A 146 9.37 -15.01 13.80
N GLU A 147 10.52 -15.66 13.70
CA GLU A 147 10.63 -17.13 13.71
C GLU A 147 10.14 -17.75 15.03
N SER A 148 10.40 -17.10 16.17
CA SER A 148 9.95 -17.53 17.49
C SER A 148 8.52 -17.07 17.84
N GLY A 149 7.82 -16.41 16.90
CA GLY A 149 6.47 -15.92 17.10
C GLY A 149 6.38 -14.48 17.63
N GLU A 150 7.50 -13.83 17.88
CA GLU A 150 7.60 -12.44 18.31
C GLU A 150 7.19 -11.46 17.18
N THR A 151 6.85 -10.24 17.57
CA THR A 151 6.57 -9.17 16.58
C THR A 151 7.84 -8.39 16.26
N LEU A 152 8.26 -8.47 15.02
CA LEU A 152 9.37 -7.68 14.46
C LEU A 152 8.81 -6.41 13.79
N ARG A 153 9.41 -5.26 14.12
CA ARG A 153 9.04 -3.95 13.57
C ARG A 153 10.25 -3.30 12.90
N SER A 154 10.07 -2.91 11.65
CA SER A 154 11.10 -2.21 10.87
C SER A 154 10.53 -0.92 10.30
N TYR A 155 11.34 0.13 10.33
CA TYR A 155 10.97 1.47 9.88
C TYR A 155 12.06 2.01 8.96
N PHE A 156 11.64 2.61 7.84
CA PHE A 156 12.55 3.01 6.77
C PHE A 156 12.21 4.43 6.30
N GLU A 157 13.22 5.26 6.18
CA GLU A 157 13.07 6.51 5.42
C GLU A 157 13.01 6.21 3.93
N VAL A 158 12.17 6.93 3.21
CA VAL A 158 12.06 6.85 1.75
C VAL A 158 12.81 8.02 1.14
N PRO A 159 13.93 7.80 0.45
CA PRO A 159 14.61 8.86 -0.27
C PRO A 159 13.71 9.39 -1.40
N LEU A 160 13.38 10.69 -1.33
CA LEU A 160 12.60 11.36 -2.38
C LEU A 160 13.52 11.79 -3.52
N ARG A 161 13.74 10.89 -4.47
CA ARG A 161 14.50 11.13 -5.70
C ARG A 161 13.56 11.08 -6.89
N GLU A 162 13.74 12.01 -7.80
CA GLU A 162 12.92 12.13 -9.01
C GLU A 162 12.83 10.81 -9.78
N GLY A 163 11.60 10.38 -10.08
CA GLY A 163 11.30 9.14 -10.79
C GLY A 163 11.60 7.85 -9.99
N GLU A 164 11.95 7.95 -8.70
CA GLU A 164 12.24 6.78 -7.86
C GLU A 164 11.23 6.62 -6.71
N GLY A 165 10.97 5.37 -6.36
CA GLY A 165 10.19 4.98 -5.19
C GLY A 165 10.79 3.80 -4.44
N ARG A 166 10.21 3.56 -3.27
CA ARG A 166 10.42 2.38 -2.44
C ARG A 166 9.10 1.66 -2.25
N LEU A 167 9.16 0.33 -2.35
CA LEU A 167 8.00 -0.56 -2.29
C LEU A 167 8.15 -1.56 -1.16
N VAL A 168 7.05 -1.78 -0.43
CA VAL A 168 6.82 -2.91 0.45
C VAL A 168 5.54 -3.63 0.04
N SER A 169 5.48 -4.95 0.24
CA SER A 169 4.27 -5.76 0.00
C SER A 169 4.01 -6.68 1.18
N THR A 170 2.81 -7.26 1.26
CA THR A 170 2.56 -8.25 2.32
C THR A 170 3.28 -9.55 2.04
N TYR A 171 3.41 -9.92 0.75
CA TYR A 171 4.07 -11.15 0.33
C TYR A 171 5.10 -10.87 -0.76
N GLU A 172 6.15 -11.69 -0.79
CA GLU A 172 7.20 -11.62 -1.80
C GLU A 172 7.68 -13.03 -2.13
N GLY A 173 7.84 -13.34 -3.42
CA GLY A 173 8.29 -14.65 -3.89
C GLY A 173 7.17 -15.45 -4.55
N PRO A 174 7.30 -16.79 -4.61
CA PRO A 174 6.34 -17.64 -5.31
C PRO A 174 5.00 -17.71 -4.56
N ASN A 175 3.92 -17.84 -5.36
CA ASN A 175 2.57 -18.03 -4.84
C ASN A 175 2.36 -19.48 -4.35
N ARG A 176 2.87 -19.78 -3.16
CA ARG A 176 2.79 -21.11 -2.51
C ARG A 176 2.22 -21.01 -1.10
N GLU A 177 1.85 -22.15 -0.52
CA GLU A 177 1.44 -22.23 0.90
C GLU A 177 2.60 -22.76 1.80
N PRO A 178 2.87 -22.11 2.94
CA PRO A 178 2.38 -20.78 3.31
C PRO A 178 2.97 -19.69 2.41
N LEU A 179 2.24 -18.58 2.26
CA LEU A 179 2.73 -17.44 1.49
C LEU A 179 4.00 -16.88 2.14
N PRO A 180 5.10 -16.70 1.38
CA PRO A 180 6.30 -16.07 1.92
C PRO A 180 6.03 -14.59 2.18
N CYS A 181 6.18 -14.18 3.45
CA CYS A 181 6.05 -12.79 3.85
C CYS A 181 7.18 -11.95 3.27
N PHE A 182 6.88 -10.68 3.02
CA PHE A 182 7.92 -9.70 2.66
C PHE A 182 8.90 -9.52 3.83
N GLU A 183 10.18 -9.45 3.51
CA GLU A 183 11.26 -9.29 4.50
C GLU A 183 12.32 -8.32 4.01
N GLY A 184 13.05 -7.74 4.97
CA GLY A 184 14.17 -6.86 4.70
C GLY A 184 13.76 -5.45 4.29
N GLU A 185 14.59 -4.81 3.47
CA GLU A 185 14.43 -3.42 3.09
C GLU A 185 13.43 -3.21 1.94
N PRO A 186 12.75 -2.05 1.89
CA PRO A 186 11.88 -1.68 0.80
C PRO A 186 12.59 -1.73 -0.56
N ARG A 187 11.96 -2.39 -1.53
CA ARG A 187 12.54 -2.58 -2.86
C ARG A 187 12.52 -1.29 -3.66
N ARG A 188 13.60 -1.02 -4.37
CA ARG A 188 13.67 0.10 -5.31
C ARG A 188 12.77 -0.15 -6.51
N MET A 189 11.97 0.86 -6.88
CA MET A 189 11.21 0.83 -8.12
C MET A 189 11.27 2.19 -8.84
N ALA A 190 11.09 2.18 -10.16
CA ALA A 190 10.87 3.42 -10.88
C ALA A 190 9.39 3.81 -10.75
N LEU A 191 9.13 5.09 -10.57
CA LEU A 191 7.80 5.68 -10.65
C LEU A 191 7.62 6.28 -12.04
N ALA A 192 7.02 5.48 -12.93
CA ALA A 192 6.72 5.93 -14.28
C ALA A 192 5.47 6.82 -14.26
N GLY A 193 5.52 7.92 -15.03
CA GLY A 193 4.44 8.86 -15.14
C GLY A 193 4.65 10.15 -14.34
N THR A 194 3.98 11.19 -14.79
CA THR A 194 3.96 12.53 -14.18
C THR A 194 2.66 12.81 -13.44
N THR A 195 1.61 12.02 -13.73
CA THR A 195 0.28 12.11 -13.13
C THR A 195 -0.06 10.86 -12.31
N PRO A 196 -0.99 10.96 -11.33
CA PRO A 196 -1.50 9.80 -10.60
C PRO A 196 -2.10 8.74 -11.53
N ARG A 197 -2.78 9.18 -12.60
CA ARG A 197 -3.37 8.29 -13.59
C ARG A 197 -2.31 7.44 -14.29
N GLU A 198 -1.28 8.08 -14.85
CA GLU A 198 -0.21 7.38 -15.55
C GLU A 198 0.52 6.38 -14.64
N THR A 199 0.80 6.78 -13.40
CA THR A 199 1.43 5.91 -12.40
C THR A 199 0.54 4.73 -12.03
N ALA A 200 -0.75 4.95 -11.75
CA ALA A 200 -1.70 3.89 -11.42
C ALA A 200 -1.86 2.89 -12.58
N GLU A 201 -1.97 3.39 -13.81
CA GLU A 201 -2.05 2.56 -15.02
C GLU A 201 -0.77 1.73 -15.23
N ALA A 202 0.40 2.31 -15.01
CA ALA A 202 1.68 1.60 -15.13
C ALA A 202 1.77 0.47 -14.09
N VAL A 203 1.41 0.75 -12.83
CA VAL A 203 1.40 -0.26 -11.76
C VAL A 203 0.36 -1.35 -12.05
N TYR A 204 -0.86 -0.98 -12.44
CA TYR A 204 -1.93 -1.95 -12.75
C TYR A 204 -1.54 -2.87 -13.90
N ARG A 205 -0.89 -2.35 -14.94
CA ARG A 205 -0.36 -3.15 -16.06
C ARG A 205 0.80 -4.05 -15.61
N ALA A 206 1.71 -3.53 -14.79
CA ALA A 206 2.86 -4.28 -14.30
C ALA A 206 2.48 -5.47 -13.39
N LEU A 207 1.33 -5.38 -12.70
CA LEU A 207 0.76 -6.46 -11.89
C LEU A 207 -0.03 -7.48 -12.73
N ALA A 208 -0.14 -7.29 -14.05
CA ALA A 208 -0.81 -8.26 -14.90
C ALA A 208 -0.06 -9.59 -14.93
N PRO A 209 -0.74 -10.71 -14.79
CA PRO A 209 -0.11 -12.02 -14.81
C PRO A 209 0.38 -12.39 -16.21
N ALA A 210 1.35 -13.30 -16.26
CA ALA A 210 1.76 -13.92 -17.52
C ALA A 210 0.66 -14.83 -18.11
N ALA A 211 -0.20 -15.41 -17.25
CA ALA A 211 -1.31 -16.28 -17.63
C ALA A 211 -2.65 -15.69 -17.13
N PRO A 212 -3.69 -15.56 -17.99
CA PRO A 212 -4.96 -14.91 -17.65
C PRO A 212 -5.72 -15.51 -16.46
N ASP A 213 -5.60 -16.82 -16.23
CA ASP A 213 -6.21 -17.55 -15.12
C ASP A 213 -5.61 -17.19 -13.75
N LYS A 214 -4.48 -16.51 -13.74
CA LYS A 214 -3.77 -16.03 -12.54
C LYS A 214 -3.89 -14.53 -12.33
N ASP A 215 -4.92 -13.89 -12.86
CA ASP A 215 -5.14 -12.46 -12.65
C ASP A 215 -5.68 -12.17 -11.26
N PHE A 216 -4.79 -11.85 -10.34
CA PHE A 216 -5.11 -11.50 -8.96
C PHE A 216 -5.33 -10.01 -8.73
N ARG A 217 -5.24 -9.16 -9.76
CA ARG A 217 -5.47 -7.72 -9.61
C ARG A 217 -6.88 -7.43 -9.12
N VAL A 218 -6.99 -6.55 -8.15
CA VAL A 218 -8.27 -6.08 -7.59
C VAL A 218 -8.41 -4.58 -7.82
N ALA A 219 -7.50 -3.79 -7.28
CA ALA A 219 -7.55 -2.34 -7.38
C ALA A 219 -6.16 -1.71 -7.21
N VAL A 220 -6.00 -0.50 -7.76
CA VAL A 220 -4.84 0.37 -7.54
C VAL A 220 -5.33 1.78 -7.28
N ALA A 221 -4.83 2.42 -6.24
CA ALA A 221 -4.95 3.85 -6.02
C ALA A 221 -3.57 4.51 -6.11
N CYS A 222 -3.52 5.65 -6.74
CA CYS A 222 -2.36 6.53 -6.74
C CYS A 222 -2.78 7.91 -6.24
N VAL A 223 -2.05 8.42 -5.28
CA VAL A 223 -2.19 9.78 -4.74
C VAL A 223 -0.91 10.54 -5.03
N SER A 224 -1.02 11.73 -5.56
CA SER A 224 0.07 12.66 -5.70
C SER A 224 -0.18 13.87 -4.81
N ALA A 225 0.83 14.27 -4.03
CA ALA A 225 0.75 15.37 -3.09
C ALA A 225 1.88 16.39 -3.34
N SER A 226 1.57 17.67 -3.21
CA SER A 226 2.62 18.69 -3.21
C SER A 226 3.56 18.48 -2.03
N LEU A 227 4.87 18.64 -2.25
CA LEU A 227 5.86 18.53 -1.18
C LEU A 227 5.70 19.58 -0.08
N SER A 228 5.24 20.79 -0.44
CA SER A 228 5.06 21.90 0.48
C SER A 228 3.62 22.07 1.00
N ARG A 229 2.64 21.51 0.31
CA ARG A 229 1.21 21.58 0.67
C ARG A 229 0.58 20.19 0.58
N PRO A 230 0.68 19.38 1.64
CA PRO A 230 0.20 18.00 1.64
C PRO A 230 -1.31 17.85 1.39
N ASP A 231 -2.09 18.92 1.53
CA ASP A 231 -3.53 18.99 1.24
C ASP A 231 -3.85 19.27 -0.25
N ASP A 232 -2.85 19.68 -1.04
CA ASP A 232 -2.92 19.78 -2.50
C ASP A 232 -2.72 18.39 -3.11
N LEU A 233 -3.83 17.67 -3.25
CA LEU A 233 -3.86 16.27 -3.63
C LEU A 233 -4.52 16.05 -4.99
N GLU A 234 -3.95 15.12 -5.76
CA GLU A 234 -4.60 14.49 -6.89
C GLU A 234 -4.73 13.00 -6.64
N VAL A 235 -5.87 12.42 -6.95
CA VAL A 235 -6.19 11.02 -6.71
C VAL A 235 -6.66 10.35 -7.98
N TYR A 236 -6.16 9.15 -8.26
CA TYR A 236 -6.68 8.30 -9.30
C TYR A 236 -6.83 6.86 -8.79
N ILE A 237 -7.98 6.24 -9.06
CA ILE A 237 -8.31 4.89 -8.61
C ILE A 237 -8.67 4.04 -9.82
N ILE A 238 -8.17 2.80 -9.83
CA ILE A 238 -8.53 1.76 -10.77
C ILE A 238 -9.14 0.62 -9.96
N ASN A 239 -10.38 0.26 -10.25
CA ASN A 239 -11.03 -0.94 -9.76
C ASN A 239 -11.22 -1.92 -10.93
N ARG A 240 -10.85 -3.19 -10.75
CA ARG A 240 -11.02 -4.20 -11.81
C ARG A 240 -12.46 -4.33 -12.25
N THR A 241 -13.41 -4.26 -11.33
CA THR A 241 -14.85 -4.38 -11.59
C THR A 241 -15.45 -3.23 -12.40
N GLU A 242 -14.74 -2.12 -12.55
CA GLU A 242 -15.15 -0.95 -13.31
C GLU A 242 -14.45 -0.88 -14.69
N ARG A 243 -13.61 -1.86 -14.99
CA ARG A 243 -12.94 -2.04 -16.29
C ARG A 243 -13.61 -3.18 -17.05
N THR A 244 -14.68 -2.89 -17.70
CA THR A 244 -15.33 -3.75 -18.72
C THR A 244 -14.80 -3.43 -20.11
#